data_36f4463305905253115e0b623aa23295
#
_entry.id   36f4463305905253115e0b623aa23295
#
_cell.length_a   1.000
_cell.length_b   1.000
_cell.length_c   1.000
_cell.angle_alpha   90.00
_cell.angle_beta   90.00
_cell.angle_gamma   90.00
#
_symmetry.space_group_name_H-M   'P 1'
#
loop_
_entity.id
_entity.type
_entity.pdbx_description
1 polymer ?
#
loop_
_entity_poly.entity_id
_entity_poly.type
_entity_poly.pdbx_seq_one_letter_code
_entity_poly.pdbx_strand_id
1 'polypeptide(L)'
;MYEKPDPVKEESIIAINDKSFEINVNGNDFIWYETPGHASHHFSFMMLKNKIMFCGDSVGMYIPGLNEALVPTTPHPYRIESGIESINLMIKQKPQKLAFAHHAIRPNAEGLLRKHIDQLKAWEICVRDCVNKGITKEEEIAVELSGVDNESARLFKESENFGGLRKALVGSITGFIHLVSQE
;
A
#
# COMPACT_ATOMS: atom_id res chain seq x y z
N MET A 1 25.09 -7.34 5.64
CA MET A 1 24.84 -8.54 4.80
C MET A 1 23.81 -9.35 5.55
N TYR A 2 22.62 -9.61 4.98
CA TYR A 2 21.61 -10.44 5.64
C TYR A 2 22.03 -11.91 5.51
N GLU A 3 21.92 -12.68 6.59
CA GLU A 3 22.11 -14.12 6.53
C GLU A 3 21.02 -14.74 5.65
N LYS A 4 21.38 -15.78 4.89
CA LYS A 4 20.40 -16.50 4.09
C LYS A 4 19.43 -17.19 5.07
N PRO A 5 18.11 -16.93 4.99
CA PRO A 5 17.16 -17.57 5.88
C PRO A 5 17.13 -19.08 5.63
N ASP A 6 16.87 -19.84 6.70
CA ASP A 6 16.61 -21.26 6.58
C ASP A 6 15.34 -21.50 5.73
N PRO A 7 15.34 -22.51 4.86
CA PRO A 7 14.17 -22.82 4.06
C PRO A 7 13.01 -23.31 4.94
N VAL A 8 11.79 -22.83 4.63
CA VAL A 8 10.58 -23.35 5.27
C VAL A 8 10.40 -24.81 4.88
N LYS A 9 10.09 -25.67 5.84
CA LYS A 9 9.83 -27.10 5.59
C LYS A 9 8.55 -27.26 4.77
N GLU A 10 8.55 -28.20 3.82
CA GLU A 10 7.41 -28.40 2.91
C GLU A 10 6.11 -28.72 3.66
N GLU A 11 6.19 -29.49 4.74
CA GLU A 11 5.04 -29.81 5.60
C GLU A 11 4.42 -28.59 6.32
N SER A 12 5.12 -27.45 6.34
CA SER A 12 4.66 -26.19 6.93
C SER A 12 4.08 -25.24 5.90
N ILE A 13 3.99 -25.66 4.63
CA ILE A 13 3.47 -24.84 3.54
C ILE A 13 2.04 -25.26 3.25
N ILE A 14 1.11 -24.28 3.30
CA ILE A 14 -0.27 -24.47 2.88
C ILE A 14 -0.43 -23.74 1.55
N ALA A 15 -0.62 -24.48 0.46
CA ALA A 15 -0.91 -23.90 -0.84
C ALA A 15 -2.37 -23.42 -0.89
N ILE A 16 -2.56 -22.16 -1.25
CA ILE A 16 -3.89 -21.54 -1.40
C ILE A 16 -4.15 -21.35 -2.89
N ASN A 17 -5.19 -22.01 -3.40
CA ASN A 17 -5.58 -21.97 -4.81
C ASN A 17 -6.85 -21.13 -5.05
N ASP A 18 -7.52 -20.71 -3.97
CA ASP A 18 -8.74 -19.92 -4.01
C ASP A 18 -8.45 -18.44 -3.69
N LYS A 19 -9.30 -17.56 -4.22
CA LYS A 19 -9.19 -16.09 -3.99
C LYS A 19 -9.40 -15.69 -2.53
N SER A 20 -9.98 -16.59 -1.73
CA SER A 20 -10.10 -16.46 -0.27
C SER A 20 -9.93 -17.82 0.39
N PHE A 21 -9.36 -17.83 1.56
CA PHE A 21 -9.11 -19.04 2.34
C PHE A 21 -9.29 -18.77 3.83
N GLU A 22 -9.97 -19.68 4.52
CA GLU A 22 -10.20 -19.58 5.97
C GLU A 22 -9.24 -20.50 6.71
N ILE A 23 -8.63 -20.01 7.78
CA ILE A 23 -7.74 -20.78 8.64
C ILE A 23 -7.94 -20.41 10.10
N ASN A 24 -7.94 -21.42 10.98
CA ASN A 24 -7.86 -21.20 12.42
C ASN A 24 -6.41 -21.33 12.89
N VAL A 25 -5.92 -20.27 13.55
CA VAL A 25 -4.58 -20.26 14.14
C VAL A 25 -4.71 -19.97 15.63
N ASN A 26 -4.42 -20.97 16.48
CA ASN A 26 -4.47 -20.85 17.93
C ASN A 26 -5.80 -20.28 18.46
N GLY A 27 -6.94 -20.75 17.92
CA GLY A 27 -8.26 -20.31 18.33
C GLY A 27 -8.71 -18.95 17.76
N ASN A 28 -7.98 -18.40 16.82
CA ASN A 28 -8.38 -17.20 16.07
C ASN A 28 -8.64 -17.58 14.61
N ASP A 29 -9.80 -17.18 14.12
CA ASP A 29 -10.20 -17.39 12.73
C ASP A 29 -9.72 -16.23 11.85
N PHE A 30 -9.06 -16.56 10.76
CA PHE A 30 -8.58 -15.63 9.75
C PHE A 30 -9.15 -16.00 8.39
N ILE A 31 -9.47 -14.97 7.61
CA ILE A 31 -9.77 -15.11 6.17
C ILE A 31 -8.70 -14.38 5.39
N TRP A 32 -8.13 -15.05 4.41
CA TRP A 32 -7.16 -14.51 3.46
C TRP A 32 -7.85 -14.08 2.18
N TYR A 33 -7.37 -13.00 1.60
CA TYR A 33 -7.86 -12.45 0.34
C TYR A 33 -6.69 -12.14 -0.57
N GLU A 34 -6.79 -12.52 -1.82
CA GLU A 34 -5.90 -11.96 -2.84
C GLU A 34 -6.17 -10.47 -2.96
N THR A 35 -5.12 -9.68 -2.83
CA THR A 35 -5.18 -8.21 -2.89
C THR A 35 -4.05 -7.68 -3.77
N PRO A 36 -4.05 -8.02 -5.08
CA PRO A 36 -3.04 -7.53 -6.00
C PRO A 36 -3.10 -6.02 -6.16
N GLY A 37 -2.01 -5.44 -6.62
CA GLY A 37 -1.80 -4.00 -6.83
C GLY A 37 -0.37 -3.65 -6.52
N HIS A 38 -0.01 -3.60 -5.23
CA HIS A 38 1.39 -3.45 -4.79
C HIS A 38 2.29 -4.54 -5.39
N ALA A 39 1.84 -5.78 -5.35
CA ALA A 39 2.46 -6.92 -6.02
C ALA A 39 1.38 -7.85 -6.55
N SER A 40 1.65 -8.60 -7.62
CA SER A 40 0.70 -9.53 -8.21
C SER A 40 0.30 -10.69 -7.29
N HIS A 41 1.16 -11.03 -6.34
CA HIS A 41 0.98 -12.11 -5.37
C HIS A 41 0.66 -11.60 -3.96
N HIS A 42 0.24 -10.33 -3.84
CA HIS A 42 -0.06 -9.74 -2.54
C HIS A 42 -1.34 -10.32 -1.95
N PHE A 43 -1.30 -10.55 -0.63
CA PHE A 43 -2.43 -11.01 0.18
C PHE A 43 -2.68 -10.10 1.36
N SER A 44 -3.94 -9.95 1.72
CA SER A 44 -4.38 -9.39 2.99
C SER A 44 -5.15 -10.45 3.77
N PHE A 45 -5.22 -10.32 5.08
CA PHE A 45 -6.01 -11.25 5.87
C PHE A 45 -6.76 -10.54 7.00
N MET A 46 -7.95 -11.04 7.30
CA MET A 46 -8.82 -10.48 8.31
C MET A 46 -8.92 -11.44 9.51
N MET A 47 -8.60 -10.94 10.69
CA MET A 47 -8.92 -11.60 11.95
C MET A 47 -10.38 -11.33 12.28
N LEU A 48 -11.21 -12.37 12.30
CA LEU A 48 -12.66 -12.22 12.42
C LEU A 48 -13.10 -11.72 13.80
N LYS A 49 -12.51 -12.25 14.86
CA LYS A 49 -12.86 -11.94 16.26
C LYS A 49 -12.81 -10.44 16.57
N ASN A 50 -11.79 -9.75 16.06
CA ASN A 50 -11.54 -8.34 16.37
C ASN A 50 -11.78 -7.43 15.16
N LYS A 51 -12.22 -7.99 14.04
CA LYS A 51 -12.42 -7.29 12.76
C LYS A 51 -11.22 -6.43 12.36
N ILE A 52 -10.01 -7.01 12.48
CA ILE A 52 -8.76 -6.36 12.10
C ILE A 52 -8.35 -6.90 10.73
N MET A 53 -8.22 -6.00 9.75
CA MET A 53 -7.66 -6.30 8.44
C MET A 53 -6.15 -6.00 8.47
N PHE A 54 -5.36 -7.02 8.27
CA PHE A 54 -3.93 -6.92 8.03
C PHE A 54 -3.72 -6.68 6.54
N CYS A 55 -3.50 -5.44 6.18
CA CYS A 55 -3.55 -5.01 4.78
C CYS A 55 -2.19 -5.09 4.06
N GLY A 56 -1.12 -5.49 4.75
CA GLY A 56 0.20 -5.48 4.14
C GLY A 56 0.53 -4.11 3.54
N ASP A 57 1.07 -4.10 2.33
CA ASP A 57 1.41 -2.89 1.59
C ASP A 57 0.31 -2.44 0.60
N SER A 58 -0.83 -3.15 0.52
CA SER A 58 -1.94 -2.80 -0.40
C SER A 58 -2.58 -1.45 -0.10
N VAL A 59 -2.46 -0.95 1.13
CA VAL A 59 -3.07 0.32 1.57
C VAL A 59 -1.99 1.36 1.87
N GLY A 60 -0.81 1.17 1.31
CA GLY A 60 0.30 2.05 1.58
C GLY A 60 0.91 1.88 2.96
N MET A 61 1.76 2.82 3.31
CA MET A 61 2.48 2.85 4.58
C MET A 61 1.92 3.96 5.47
N TYR A 62 1.55 3.60 6.70
CA TYR A 62 1.12 4.59 7.70
C TYR A 62 2.34 5.19 8.41
N ILE A 63 2.38 6.52 8.53
CA ILE A 63 3.46 7.24 9.20
C ILE A 63 2.96 7.84 10.52
N PRO A 64 3.41 7.33 11.67
CA PRO A 64 3.05 7.89 12.98
C PRO A 64 3.49 9.35 13.13
N GLY A 65 2.65 10.16 13.78
CA GLY A 65 2.98 11.56 14.09
C GLY A 65 2.73 12.57 12.96
N LEU A 66 2.24 12.11 11.83
CA LEU A 66 1.92 12.95 10.66
C LEU A 66 0.43 12.83 10.33
N ASN A 67 -0.45 13.44 11.12
CA ASN A 67 -1.89 13.58 10.87
C ASN A 67 -2.58 12.42 10.12
N GLU A 68 -2.21 11.17 10.47
CA GLU A 68 -2.68 9.97 9.77
C GLU A 68 -2.27 9.93 8.27
N ALA A 69 -1.06 10.39 7.96
CA ALA A 69 -0.54 10.32 6.62
C ALA A 69 -0.38 8.86 6.16
N LEU A 70 -0.92 8.60 4.98
CA LEU A 70 -0.67 7.38 4.23
C LEU A 70 0.30 7.73 3.10
N VAL A 71 1.28 6.88 2.89
CA VAL A 71 2.21 6.98 1.75
C VAL A 71 1.90 5.83 0.82
N PRO A 72 1.55 6.08 -0.44
CA PRO A 72 1.37 5.01 -1.40
C PRO A 72 2.61 4.13 -1.50
N THR A 73 2.44 2.82 -1.59
CA THR A 73 3.49 1.84 -1.84
C THR A 73 3.23 1.18 -3.19
N THR A 74 3.67 1.85 -4.24
CA THR A 74 3.34 1.54 -5.63
C THR A 74 4.59 1.25 -6.47
N PRO A 75 5.37 0.20 -6.11
CA PRO A 75 6.56 -0.16 -6.87
C PRO A 75 6.19 -0.63 -8.27
N HIS A 76 7.08 -0.41 -9.24
CA HIS A 76 6.89 -0.95 -10.59
C HIS A 76 7.06 -2.49 -10.59
N PRO A 77 6.19 -3.25 -11.29
CA PRO A 77 5.01 -2.83 -12.05
C PRO A 77 3.76 -2.67 -11.16
N TYR A 78 3.31 -1.45 -10.93
CA TYR A 78 2.07 -1.17 -10.19
C TYR A 78 0.85 -1.21 -11.12
N ARG A 79 -0.28 -1.71 -10.61
CA ARG A 79 -1.57 -1.75 -11.30
C ARG A 79 -2.63 -1.08 -10.46
N ILE A 80 -2.96 0.17 -10.78
CA ILE A 80 -3.84 0.99 -9.96
C ILE A 80 -5.27 0.43 -9.88
N GLU A 81 -5.81 -0.09 -10.97
CA GLU A 81 -7.15 -0.69 -11.00
C GLU A 81 -7.21 -1.88 -10.04
N SER A 82 -6.24 -2.80 -10.14
CA SER A 82 -6.16 -3.96 -9.24
C SER A 82 -5.98 -3.53 -7.78
N GLY A 83 -5.20 -2.48 -7.52
CA GLY A 83 -5.04 -1.90 -6.19
C GLY A 83 -6.36 -1.36 -5.64
N ILE A 84 -7.09 -0.57 -6.43
CA ILE A 84 -8.40 -0.03 -6.05
C ILE A 84 -9.44 -1.15 -5.86
N GLU A 85 -9.46 -2.17 -6.72
CA GLU A 85 -10.33 -3.34 -6.57
C GLU A 85 -10.04 -4.09 -5.26
N SER A 86 -8.77 -4.28 -4.93
CA SER A 86 -8.32 -4.90 -3.68
C SER A 86 -8.78 -4.11 -2.45
N ILE A 87 -8.65 -2.78 -2.49
CA ILE A 87 -9.11 -1.91 -1.40
C ILE A 87 -10.65 -1.98 -1.28
N ASN A 88 -11.38 -1.98 -2.40
CA ASN A 88 -12.84 -2.13 -2.39
C ASN A 88 -13.26 -3.51 -1.84
N LEU A 89 -12.51 -4.57 -2.12
CA LEU A 89 -12.73 -5.88 -1.52
C LEU A 89 -12.58 -5.81 0.01
N MET A 90 -11.54 -5.14 0.52
CA MET A 90 -11.35 -4.95 1.96
C MET A 90 -12.50 -4.16 2.59
N ILE A 91 -12.99 -3.08 1.95
CA ILE A 91 -14.15 -2.31 2.43
C ILE A 91 -15.39 -3.19 2.57
N LYS A 92 -15.65 -4.08 1.60
CA LYS A 92 -16.78 -5.03 1.65
C LYS A 92 -16.73 -5.97 2.86
N GLN A 93 -15.55 -6.26 3.39
CA GLN A 93 -15.38 -7.08 4.59
C GLN A 93 -15.70 -6.33 5.88
N LYS A 94 -15.93 -5.03 5.84
CA LYS A 94 -16.29 -4.16 6.96
C LYS A 94 -15.33 -4.28 8.15
N PRO A 95 -14.00 -4.15 7.95
CA PRO A 95 -13.05 -4.14 9.05
C PRO A 95 -13.30 -2.95 9.96
N GLN A 96 -13.01 -3.11 11.25
CA GLN A 96 -13.04 -2.00 12.21
C GLN A 96 -11.68 -1.32 12.32
N LYS A 97 -10.62 -2.09 12.10
CA LYS A 97 -9.24 -1.62 12.21
C LYS A 97 -8.42 -2.10 11.03
N LEU A 98 -7.43 -1.30 10.64
CA LEU A 98 -6.36 -1.72 9.72
C LEU A 98 -5.07 -1.93 10.50
N ALA A 99 -4.41 -3.06 10.25
CA ALA A 99 -3.04 -3.33 10.66
C ALA A 99 -2.14 -3.19 9.44
N PHE A 100 -1.33 -2.15 9.43
CA PHE A 100 -0.38 -1.87 8.36
C PHE A 100 0.88 -2.71 8.51
N ALA A 101 1.55 -3.04 7.41
CA ALA A 101 2.84 -3.72 7.44
C ALA A 101 3.91 -2.91 8.21
N HIS A 102 3.79 -1.59 8.15
CA HIS A 102 4.68 -0.65 8.82
C HIS A 102 3.91 0.16 9.88
N HIS A 103 4.34 0.04 11.13
CA HIS A 103 4.14 0.92 12.27
C HIS A 103 2.80 0.97 13.00
N ALA A 104 1.65 0.53 12.50
CA ALA A 104 0.44 0.80 13.26
C ALA A 104 -0.74 -0.15 13.06
N ILE A 105 -1.58 -0.24 14.10
CA ILE A 105 -2.98 -0.66 13.99
C ILE A 105 -3.83 0.58 14.22
N ARG A 106 -4.71 0.92 13.27
CA ARG A 106 -5.54 2.12 13.31
C ARG A 106 -7.03 1.80 13.24
N PRO A 107 -7.87 2.51 14.02
CA PRO A 107 -9.33 2.47 13.87
C PRO A 107 -9.76 3.17 12.58
N ASN A 108 -11.08 3.23 12.35
CA ASN A 108 -11.66 3.88 11.17
C ASN A 108 -11.15 3.29 9.85
N ALA A 109 -11.16 1.95 9.77
CA ALA A 109 -10.64 1.23 8.61
C ALA A 109 -11.26 1.70 7.29
N GLU A 110 -12.60 1.85 7.22
CA GLU A 110 -13.26 2.28 5.99
C GLU A 110 -12.83 3.69 5.56
N GLY A 111 -12.72 4.62 6.49
CA GLY A 111 -12.27 5.99 6.19
C GLY A 111 -10.86 6.02 5.64
N LEU A 112 -9.94 5.24 6.22
CA LEU A 112 -8.56 5.13 5.74
C LEU A 112 -8.48 4.46 4.37
N LEU A 113 -9.26 3.40 4.13
CA LEU A 113 -9.32 2.72 2.84
C LEU A 113 -9.81 3.65 1.73
N ARG A 114 -10.89 4.41 1.98
CA ARG A 114 -11.42 5.38 1.02
C ARG A 114 -10.44 6.52 0.78
N LYS A 115 -9.84 7.08 1.84
CA LYS A 115 -8.79 8.10 1.73
C LYS A 115 -7.65 7.63 0.82
N HIS A 116 -7.24 6.38 0.95
CA HIS A 116 -6.17 5.84 0.11
C HIS A 116 -6.57 5.68 -1.36
N ILE A 117 -7.81 5.27 -1.64
CA ILE A 117 -8.32 5.25 -3.02
C ILE A 117 -8.27 6.65 -3.65
N ASP A 118 -8.74 7.67 -2.92
CA ASP A 118 -8.74 9.04 -3.41
C ASP A 118 -7.30 9.56 -3.63
N GLN A 119 -6.39 9.21 -2.72
CA GLN A 119 -4.97 9.52 -2.83
C GLN A 119 -4.34 8.89 -4.08
N LEU A 120 -4.57 7.59 -4.33
CA LEU A 120 -4.04 6.90 -5.52
C LEU A 120 -4.50 7.57 -6.82
N LYS A 121 -5.78 7.94 -6.91
CA LYS A 121 -6.34 8.64 -8.08
C LYS A 121 -5.74 10.04 -8.25
N ALA A 122 -5.60 10.78 -7.15
CA ALA A 122 -5.00 12.11 -7.19
C ALA A 122 -3.53 12.07 -7.63
N TRP A 123 -2.78 11.08 -7.15
CA TRP A 123 -1.39 10.86 -7.57
C TRP A 123 -1.29 10.50 -9.04
N GLU A 124 -2.15 9.60 -9.53
CA GLU A 124 -2.17 9.23 -10.95
C GLU A 124 -2.38 10.45 -11.84
N ILE A 125 -3.41 11.26 -11.55
CA ILE A 125 -3.72 12.47 -12.32
C ILE A 125 -2.53 13.44 -12.30
N CYS A 126 -1.97 13.71 -11.12
CA CYS A 126 -0.85 14.64 -10.98
C CYS A 126 0.40 14.17 -11.73
N VAL A 127 0.77 12.88 -11.58
CA VAL A 127 1.95 12.33 -12.26
C VAL A 127 1.73 12.30 -13.78
N ARG A 128 0.54 11.96 -14.26
CA ARG A 128 0.18 12.00 -15.68
C ARG A 128 0.34 13.41 -16.25
N ASP A 129 -0.16 14.42 -15.55
CA ASP A 129 0.00 15.81 -15.95
C ASP A 129 1.47 16.25 -15.99
N CYS A 130 2.27 15.83 -15.03
CA CYS A 130 3.72 16.06 -15.01
C CYS A 130 4.41 15.44 -16.23
N VAL A 131 4.17 14.16 -16.49
CA VAL A 131 4.76 13.44 -17.64
C VAL A 131 4.36 14.08 -18.96
N ASN A 132 3.09 14.49 -19.12
CA ASN A 132 2.61 15.18 -20.32
C ASN A 132 3.29 16.55 -20.53
N LYS A 133 3.79 17.19 -19.46
CA LYS A 133 4.59 18.42 -19.50
C LYS A 133 6.09 18.17 -19.65
N GLY A 134 6.53 16.92 -19.75
CA GLY A 134 7.94 16.54 -19.84
C GLY A 134 8.67 16.51 -18.49
N ILE A 135 7.95 16.61 -17.37
CA ILE A 135 8.49 16.51 -16.02
C ILE A 135 8.51 15.02 -15.64
N THR A 136 9.69 14.42 -15.57
CA THR A 136 9.88 12.98 -15.32
C THR A 136 10.83 12.67 -14.16
N LYS A 137 11.42 13.69 -13.55
CA LYS A 137 12.26 13.50 -12.36
C LYS A 137 11.39 13.41 -11.11
N GLU A 138 11.64 12.41 -10.31
CA GLU A 138 10.86 12.12 -9.10
C GLU A 138 10.84 13.32 -8.12
N GLU A 139 11.94 14.03 -7.98
CA GLU A 139 12.03 15.21 -7.13
C GLU A 139 11.14 16.36 -7.61
N GLU A 140 11.07 16.57 -8.92
CA GLU A 140 10.22 17.61 -9.51
C GLU A 140 8.74 17.23 -9.36
N ILE A 141 8.40 15.96 -9.62
CA ILE A 141 7.03 15.43 -9.40
C ILE A 141 6.62 15.50 -7.93
N ALA A 142 7.53 15.21 -7.00
CA ALA A 142 7.25 15.33 -5.57
C ALA A 142 6.87 16.76 -5.15
N VAL A 143 7.40 17.78 -5.83
CA VAL A 143 6.99 19.18 -5.62
C VAL A 143 5.56 19.39 -6.10
N GLU A 144 5.21 18.92 -7.30
CA GLU A 144 3.87 19.03 -7.86
C GLU A 144 2.83 18.28 -7.04
N LEU A 145 3.17 17.09 -6.51
CA LEU A 145 2.33 16.33 -5.60
C LEU A 145 1.95 17.11 -4.33
N SER A 146 2.72 18.13 -3.94
CA SER A 146 2.36 18.97 -2.79
C SER A 146 1.01 19.69 -2.95
N GLY A 147 0.56 19.91 -4.17
CA GLY A 147 -0.74 20.52 -4.47
C GLY A 147 -1.92 19.57 -4.24
N VAL A 148 -1.70 18.27 -4.27
CA VAL A 148 -2.76 17.25 -4.16
C VAL A 148 -2.61 16.35 -2.92
N ASP A 149 -1.40 16.21 -2.42
CA ASP A 149 -1.07 15.42 -1.23
C ASP A 149 0.04 16.10 -0.42
N ASN A 150 -0.35 17.14 0.29
CA ASN A 150 0.57 17.96 1.06
C ASN A 150 1.34 17.17 2.14
N GLU A 151 0.75 16.11 2.69
CA GLU A 151 1.39 15.30 3.73
C GLU A 151 2.53 14.45 3.15
N SER A 152 2.31 13.77 2.03
CA SER A 152 3.37 13.01 1.34
C SER A 152 4.49 13.92 0.83
N ALA A 153 4.16 15.10 0.33
CA ALA A 153 5.15 16.08 -0.10
C ALA A 153 5.96 16.66 1.06
N ARG A 154 5.32 16.93 2.20
CA ARG A 154 6.00 17.34 3.43
C ARG A 154 6.99 16.26 3.89
N LEU A 155 6.55 15.00 3.86
CA LEU A 155 7.42 13.86 4.15
C LEU A 155 8.61 13.79 3.20
N PHE A 156 8.44 14.09 1.93
CA PHE A 156 9.53 14.11 0.98
C PHE A 156 10.60 15.14 1.38
N LYS A 157 10.20 16.33 1.81
CA LYS A 157 11.11 17.38 2.29
C LYS A 157 11.79 17.01 3.61
N GLU A 158 11.03 16.47 4.56
CA GLU A 158 11.52 16.12 5.89
C GLU A 158 12.33 14.80 5.90
N SER A 159 12.17 13.97 4.89
CA SER A 159 12.78 12.63 4.81
C SER A 159 14.26 12.62 4.40
N GLU A 160 14.90 13.76 4.20
CA GLU A 160 16.36 13.81 3.97
C GLU A 160 17.12 13.10 5.11
N ASN A 161 16.57 13.14 6.33
CA ASN A 161 17.11 12.47 7.51
C ASN A 161 16.58 11.03 7.72
N PHE A 162 15.63 10.58 6.90
CA PHE A 162 14.98 9.27 6.98
C PHE A 162 15.15 8.48 5.67
N GLY A 163 16.37 8.08 5.35
CA GLY A 163 16.74 7.50 4.05
C GLY A 163 15.85 6.37 3.52
N GLY A 164 15.25 5.56 4.40
CA GLY A 164 14.31 4.51 4.00
C GLY A 164 12.98 5.06 3.49
N LEU A 165 12.44 6.07 4.15
CA LEU A 165 11.16 6.69 3.79
C LEU A 165 11.27 7.45 2.45
N ARG A 166 12.37 8.19 2.24
CA ARG A 166 12.62 8.86 0.96
C ARG A 166 12.66 7.85 -0.20
N LYS A 167 13.34 6.72 -0.02
CA LYS A 167 13.38 5.65 -1.03
C LYS A 167 12.00 5.09 -1.34
N ALA A 168 11.16 4.90 -0.33
CA ALA A 168 9.79 4.42 -0.52
C ALA A 168 8.94 5.41 -1.33
N LEU A 169 9.03 6.71 -1.01
CA LEU A 169 8.32 7.78 -1.74
C LEU A 169 8.80 7.86 -3.20
N VAL A 170 10.12 7.88 -3.43
CA VAL A 170 10.70 7.88 -4.78
C VAL A 170 10.24 6.64 -5.54
N GLY A 171 10.32 5.45 -4.93
CA GLY A 171 9.87 4.22 -5.55
C GLY A 171 8.38 4.24 -5.94
N SER A 172 7.54 4.90 -5.12
CA SER A 172 6.12 5.06 -5.43
C SER A 172 5.90 6.03 -6.60
N ILE A 173 6.60 7.16 -6.64
CA ILE A 173 6.56 8.10 -7.78
C ILE A 173 7.02 7.41 -9.06
N THR A 174 8.15 6.67 -9.00
CA THR A 174 8.66 5.89 -10.13
C THR A 174 7.61 4.90 -10.64
N GLY A 175 6.90 4.20 -9.75
CA GLY A 175 5.82 3.29 -10.12
C GLY A 175 4.69 3.99 -10.88
N PHE A 176 4.29 5.17 -10.46
CA PHE A 176 3.29 5.98 -11.18
C PHE A 176 3.82 6.53 -12.52
N ILE A 177 5.08 6.95 -12.60
CA ILE A 177 5.69 7.36 -13.87
C ILE A 177 5.61 6.23 -14.89
N HIS A 178 5.98 5.02 -14.49
CA HIS A 178 5.89 3.85 -15.37
C HIS A 178 4.46 3.53 -15.75
N LEU A 179 3.51 3.60 -14.80
CA LEU A 179 2.09 3.37 -15.06
C LEU A 179 1.57 4.27 -16.18
N VAL A 180 1.76 5.59 -16.04
CA VAL A 180 1.20 6.58 -16.97
C VAL A 180 1.95 6.67 -18.31
N SER A 181 3.18 6.14 -18.38
CA SER A 181 4.01 6.12 -19.61
C SER A 181 3.72 4.91 -20.51
N GLN A 182 2.94 3.94 -20.07
CA GLN A 182 2.58 2.73 -20.85
C GLN A 182 1.28 2.88 -21.62
N GLU A 183 0.55 3.94 -21.42
CA GLU A 183 -0.69 4.32 -22.13
C GLU A 183 -0.40 5.28 -23.29
#